data_8c3fdf0740c43273f88461836efa62e6
#
_entry.id   8c3fdf0740c43273f88461836efa62e6
#
_cell.length_a   1.000
_cell.length_b   1.000
_cell.length_c   1.000
_cell.angle_alpha   90.00
_cell.angle_beta   90.00
_cell.angle_gamma   90.00
#
_symmetry.space_group_name_H-M   'P 1'
#
loop_
_entity.id
_entity.type
_entity.pdbx_description
1 polymer ?
#
loop_
_entity_poly.entity_id
_entity_poly.type
_entity_poly.pdbx_seq_one_letter_code
_entity_poly.pdbx_strand_id
1 'polypeptide(L)'
;MLSLSIINHKSIKMKKLLFALTFIIGLNSYGQSTVMLAMALEDGKEDAYLKMEKNWQTLNEAAVDKGIITQWSVWKRTPREGDEGWAEYFVMIRRNAAQEKLKVDWEELSYKVFKGKSKKSIDKMLSNQGIVKEMRSRTYKLETTTGWRGLEWEIGDKAYFHYMTQKNKDFIDYERAVWKPIAQQKILDGYLKYWGVSKLVDSNDLTKKLKSSSTHIAFNFPTKKQNEPEMIPSEDFLSAKSWESLLNSREMLPAEELTLVYSSF
;
A
#
# COMPACT_ATOMS: atom_id res chain seq x y z
N MET A 1 57.50 -11.88 14.45
CA MET A 1 56.36 -11.38 15.24
C MET A 1 55.76 -10.14 14.56
N LEU A 2 55.07 -10.29 13.45
CA LEU A 2 54.45 -9.20 12.71
C LEU A 2 53.35 -9.78 11.81
N SER A 3 52.14 -10.06 12.32
CA SER A 3 51.02 -10.48 11.48
C SER A 3 49.66 -10.50 12.18
N LEU A 4 49.35 -9.60 13.10
CA LEU A 4 48.03 -9.61 13.79
C LEU A 4 47.28 -8.26 13.79
N SER A 5 47.80 -7.23 13.10
CA SER A 5 47.16 -5.90 13.15
C SER A 5 46.30 -5.52 11.92
N ILE A 6 46.35 -6.31 10.83
CA ILE A 6 45.70 -5.92 9.56
C ILE A 6 44.24 -6.39 9.43
N ILE A 7 43.86 -7.45 10.19
CA ILE A 7 42.52 -8.06 10.07
C ILE A 7 41.45 -7.23 10.77
N ASN A 8 41.77 -6.48 11.83
CA ASN A 8 40.78 -5.73 12.61
C ASN A 8 40.28 -4.46 11.95
N HIS A 9 41.07 -3.83 11.08
CA HIS A 9 40.66 -2.55 10.45
C HIS A 9 39.65 -2.69 9.30
N LYS A 10 39.72 -3.80 8.55
CA LYS A 10 38.71 -4.07 7.47
C LYS A 10 37.37 -4.50 8.04
N SER A 11 37.33 -5.24 9.14
CA SER A 11 36.08 -5.68 9.79
C SER A 11 35.30 -4.51 10.40
N ILE A 12 35.98 -3.51 10.97
CA ILE A 12 35.34 -2.33 11.55
C ILE A 12 34.74 -1.41 10.46
N LYS A 13 35.44 -1.26 9.33
CA LYS A 13 34.91 -0.47 8.19
C LYS A 13 33.69 -1.12 7.55
N MET A 14 33.70 -2.45 7.43
CA MET A 14 32.55 -3.19 6.87
C MET A 14 31.33 -3.17 7.80
N LYS A 15 31.52 -3.29 9.13
CA LYS A 15 30.42 -3.15 10.09
C LYS A 15 29.82 -1.75 10.12
N LYS A 16 30.63 -0.69 9.99
CA LYS A 16 30.17 0.70 9.89
C LYS A 16 29.44 0.96 8.57
N LEU A 17 29.87 0.35 7.47
CA LEU A 17 29.20 0.45 6.18
C LEU A 17 27.85 -0.28 6.19
N LEU A 18 27.78 -1.48 6.79
CA LEU A 18 26.52 -2.20 6.96
C LEU A 18 25.53 -1.43 7.86
N PHE A 19 26.01 -0.81 8.95
CA PHE A 19 25.18 -0.01 9.84
C PHE A 19 24.68 1.27 9.16
N ALA A 20 25.50 1.91 8.32
CA ALA A 20 25.10 3.06 7.53
C ALA A 20 24.07 2.68 6.44
N LEU A 21 24.24 1.51 5.79
CA LEU A 21 23.27 1.01 4.81
C LEU A 21 21.92 0.65 5.45
N THR A 22 21.91 0.03 6.62
CA THR A 22 20.67 -0.28 7.37
C THR A 22 19.96 1.00 7.85
N PHE A 23 20.72 2.04 8.22
CA PHE A 23 20.15 3.32 8.63
C PHE A 23 19.51 4.09 7.45
N ILE A 24 20.12 4.03 6.26
CA ILE A 24 19.59 4.67 5.04
C ILE A 24 18.30 3.96 4.57
N ILE A 25 18.19 2.64 4.70
CA ILE A 25 16.97 1.87 4.37
C ILE A 25 15.84 2.19 5.36
N GLY A 26 16.16 2.42 6.65
CA GLY A 26 15.19 2.81 7.67
C GLY A 26 14.59 4.21 7.49
N LEU A 27 15.37 5.16 6.97
CA LEU A 27 14.91 6.56 6.76
C LEU A 27 13.94 6.71 5.58
N ASN A 28 13.94 5.80 4.61
CA ASN A 28 13.00 5.84 3.48
C ASN A 28 11.58 5.37 3.82
N SER A 29 11.36 4.79 5.00
CA SER A 29 10.03 4.33 5.42
C SER A 29 9.17 5.43 6.06
N TYR A 30 9.78 6.51 6.55
CA TYR A 30 9.06 7.64 7.11
C TYR A 30 8.72 8.66 6.01
N GLY A 31 7.43 8.91 5.80
CA GLY A 31 6.94 9.89 4.83
C GLY A 31 6.41 9.28 3.52
N GLN A 32 6.12 7.99 3.49
CA GLN A 32 5.40 7.40 2.37
C GLN A 32 3.91 7.75 2.44
N SER A 33 3.35 8.20 1.33
CA SER A 33 1.91 8.32 1.16
C SER A 33 1.37 7.34 0.13
N THR A 34 0.10 6.99 0.32
CA THR A 34 -0.68 6.21 -0.61
C THR A 34 -1.97 6.96 -0.92
N VAL A 35 -2.15 7.36 -2.17
CA VAL A 35 -3.45 7.78 -2.67
C VAL A 35 -4.19 6.53 -3.10
N MET A 36 -5.39 6.32 -2.58
CA MET A 36 -6.26 5.21 -2.93
C MET A 36 -7.55 5.76 -3.54
N LEU A 37 -7.84 5.33 -4.76
CA LEU A 37 -9.06 5.67 -5.48
C LEU A 37 -9.95 4.42 -5.50
N ALA A 38 -11.16 4.53 -4.96
CA ALA A 38 -12.18 3.49 -5.03
C ALA A 38 -13.13 3.83 -6.18
N MET A 39 -13.24 2.94 -7.16
CA MET A 39 -13.96 3.14 -8.42
C MET A 39 -15.23 2.29 -8.45
N ALA A 40 -16.38 2.94 -8.47
CA ALA A 40 -17.66 2.31 -8.81
C ALA A 40 -17.94 2.52 -10.29
N LEU A 41 -18.19 1.45 -11.03
CA LEU A 41 -18.35 1.50 -12.48
C LEU A 41 -19.83 1.73 -12.88
N GLU A 42 -20.02 2.25 -14.08
CA GLU A 42 -21.31 2.16 -14.75
C GLU A 42 -21.57 0.72 -15.20
N ASP A 43 -22.81 0.31 -15.22
CA ASP A 43 -23.22 -1.04 -15.56
C ASP A 43 -22.65 -1.50 -16.92
N GLY A 44 -22.05 -2.67 -16.94
CA GLY A 44 -21.44 -3.28 -18.13
C GLY A 44 -20.19 -2.56 -18.66
N LYS A 45 -19.53 -1.71 -17.87
CA LYS A 45 -18.34 -0.95 -18.28
C LYS A 45 -17.00 -1.54 -17.84
N GLU A 46 -16.98 -2.74 -17.29
CA GLU A 46 -15.76 -3.36 -16.80
C GLU A 46 -14.66 -3.46 -17.87
N ASP A 47 -14.96 -3.96 -19.07
CA ASP A 47 -13.98 -4.08 -20.16
C ASP A 47 -13.43 -2.71 -20.59
N ALA A 48 -14.29 -1.69 -20.66
CA ALA A 48 -13.89 -0.33 -20.98
C ALA A 48 -12.99 0.25 -19.90
N TYR A 49 -13.28 -0.02 -18.62
CA TYR A 49 -12.48 0.36 -17.48
C TYR A 49 -11.08 -0.29 -17.52
N LEU A 50 -11.02 -1.60 -17.69
CA LEU A 50 -9.74 -2.33 -17.78
C LEU A 50 -8.88 -1.86 -18.96
N LYS A 51 -9.50 -1.56 -20.11
CA LYS A 51 -8.79 -0.98 -21.25
C LYS A 51 -8.25 0.43 -20.93
N MET A 52 -9.00 1.25 -20.23
CA MET A 52 -8.56 2.57 -19.78
C MET A 52 -7.39 2.42 -18.78
N GLU A 53 -7.50 1.55 -17.77
CA GLU A 53 -6.46 1.32 -16.78
C GLU A 53 -5.17 0.75 -17.41
N LYS A 54 -5.27 -0.03 -18.49
CA LYS A 54 -4.10 -0.47 -19.27
C LYS A 54 -3.34 0.72 -19.89
N ASN A 55 -4.04 1.77 -20.33
CA ASN A 55 -3.40 3.00 -20.79
C ASN A 55 -2.76 3.76 -19.61
N TRP A 56 -3.46 3.83 -18.46
CA TRP A 56 -2.91 4.39 -17.24
C TRP A 56 -1.67 3.64 -16.76
N GLN A 57 -1.63 2.31 -16.89
CA GLN A 57 -0.44 1.51 -16.60
C GLN A 57 0.76 2.01 -17.40
N THR A 58 0.62 2.15 -18.72
CA THR A 58 1.71 2.63 -19.58
C THR A 58 2.23 4.02 -19.16
N LEU A 59 1.32 4.93 -18.78
CA LEU A 59 1.72 6.26 -18.28
C LEU A 59 2.42 6.17 -16.92
N ASN A 60 1.92 5.32 -16.03
CA ASN A 60 2.47 5.17 -14.68
C ASN A 60 3.79 4.37 -14.67
N GLU A 61 4.03 3.45 -15.59
CA GLU A 61 5.33 2.83 -15.83
C GLU A 61 6.39 3.91 -16.12
N ALA A 62 6.09 4.83 -17.04
CA ALA A 62 6.98 5.95 -17.32
C ALA A 62 7.15 6.91 -16.11
N ALA A 63 6.13 7.05 -15.27
CA ALA A 63 6.23 7.86 -14.05
C ALA A 63 7.11 7.18 -12.98
N VAL A 64 7.05 5.85 -12.86
CA VAL A 64 7.95 5.07 -11.99
C VAL A 64 9.39 5.18 -12.47
N ASP A 65 9.63 4.94 -13.76
CA ASP A 65 10.98 5.03 -14.39
C ASP A 65 11.63 6.40 -14.19
N LYS A 66 10.81 7.46 -14.16
CA LYS A 66 11.28 8.85 -13.90
C LYS A 66 11.37 9.19 -12.41
N GLY A 67 11.06 8.27 -11.52
CA GLY A 67 11.04 8.52 -10.07
C GLY A 67 9.96 9.50 -9.60
N ILE A 68 8.89 9.70 -10.38
CA ILE A 68 7.77 10.59 -10.04
C ILE A 68 6.87 9.97 -8.98
N ILE A 69 6.65 8.66 -9.08
CA ILE A 69 5.94 7.83 -8.11
C ILE A 69 6.78 6.60 -7.79
N THR A 70 6.54 5.98 -6.64
CA THR A 70 7.21 4.72 -6.28
C THR A 70 6.50 3.53 -6.90
N GLN A 71 5.17 3.59 -7.02
CA GLN A 71 4.35 2.47 -7.43
C GLN A 71 2.97 2.95 -7.86
N TRP A 72 2.39 2.23 -8.83
CA TRP A 72 0.99 2.29 -9.19
C TRP A 72 0.44 0.87 -9.30
N SER A 73 -0.83 0.64 -8.89
CA SER A 73 -1.47 -0.66 -9.01
C SER A 73 -3.00 -0.55 -9.04
N VAL A 74 -3.64 -1.50 -9.73
CA VAL A 74 -5.09 -1.66 -9.82
C VAL A 74 -5.47 -3.00 -9.21
N TRP A 75 -6.45 -2.97 -8.34
CA TRP A 75 -6.94 -4.11 -7.59
C TRP A 75 -8.44 -4.28 -7.83
N LYS A 76 -8.86 -5.48 -8.22
CA LYS A 76 -10.28 -5.85 -8.29
C LYS A 76 -10.74 -6.30 -6.92
N ARG A 77 -11.83 -5.74 -6.43
CA ARG A 77 -12.44 -6.11 -5.15
C ARG A 77 -13.28 -7.38 -5.32
N THR A 78 -13.23 -8.27 -4.33
CA THR A 78 -14.17 -9.37 -4.20
C THR A 78 -15.47 -8.82 -3.61
N PRO A 79 -16.62 -8.88 -4.33
CA PRO A 79 -17.91 -8.41 -3.81
C PRO A 79 -18.33 -9.17 -2.55
N ARG A 80 -19.03 -8.47 -1.64
CA ARG A 80 -19.67 -9.05 -0.47
C ARG A 80 -21.19 -8.92 -0.60
N GLU A 81 -21.92 -9.78 0.08
CA GLU A 81 -23.37 -9.67 0.17
C GLU A 81 -23.76 -8.29 0.73
N GLY A 82 -24.73 -7.64 0.11
CA GLY A 82 -25.19 -6.30 0.49
C GLY A 82 -24.32 -5.13 0.02
N ASP A 83 -23.34 -5.37 -0.84
CA ASP A 83 -22.43 -4.35 -1.37
C ASP A 83 -23.00 -3.51 -2.54
N GLU A 84 -24.30 -3.40 -2.69
CA GLU A 84 -24.92 -2.63 -3.77
C GLU A 84 -24.35 -1.20 -3.86
N GLY A 85 -23.84 -0.85 -5.04
CA GLY A 85 -23.26 0.48 -5.31
C GLY A 85 -21.89 0.74 -4.69
N TRP A 86 -21.21 -0.27 -4.15
CA TRP A 86 -19.84 -0.13 -3.68
C TRP A 86 -18.83 -0.24 -4.85
N ALA A 87 -17.59 0.25 -4.60
CA ALA A 87 -16.52 0.20 -5.60
C ALA A 87 -16.15 -1.23 -5.98
N GLU A 88 -15.97 -1.49 -7.27
CA GLU A 88 -15.48 -2.75 -7.82
C GLU A 88 -13.95 -2.78 -7.91
N TYR A 89 -13.29 -1.61 -7.99
CA TYR A 89 -11.85 -1.49 -8.16
C TYR A 89 -11.23 -0.49 -7.19
N PHE A 90 -9.97 -0.76 -6.84
CA PHE A 90 -9.12 0.18 -6.11
C PHE A 90 -7.86 0.46 -6.91
N VAL A 91 -7.54 1.74 -7.14
CA VAL A 91 -6.26 2.18 -7.70
C VAL A 91 -5.42 2.73 -6.57
N MET A 92 -4.17 2.28 -6.47
CA MET A 92 -3.22 2.74 -5.46
C MET A 92 -2.02 3.42 -6.14
N ILE A 93 -1.68 4.61 -5.66
CA ILE A 93 -0.51 5.39 -6.09
C ILE A 93 0.34 5.65 -4.85
N ARG A 94 1.57 5.14 -4.83
CA ARG A 94 2.50 5.33 -3.71
C ARG A 94 3.57 6.35 -4.06
N ARG A 95 3.89 7.21 -3.08
CA ARG A 95 4.94 8.23 -3.19
C ARG A 95 5.76 8.24 -1.91
N ASN A 96 7.04 8.55 -2.03
CA ASN A 96 7.88 8.92 -0.90
C ASN A 96 7.82 10.44 -0.66
N ALA A 97 8.41 10.91 0.46
CA ALA A 97 8.39 12.31 0.85
C ALA A 97 9.04 13.27 -0.17
N ALA A 98 10.00 12.82 -0.96
CA ALA A 98 10.61 13.62 -2.01
C ALA A 98 9.67 13.75 -3.22
N GLN A 99 9.03 12.64 -3.61
CA GLN A 99 8.08 12.59 -4.72
C GLN A 99 6.80 13.38 -4.47
N GLU A 100 6.35 13.49 -3.21
CA GLU A 100 5.20 14.35 -2.84
C GLU A 100 5.41 15.83 -3.17
N LYS A 101 6.67 16.28 -3.18
CA LYS A 101 7.05 17.69 -3.45
C LYS A 101 7.23 17.97 -4.93
N LEU A 102 7.24 16.96 -5.80
CA LEU A 102 7.44 17.16 -7.23
C LEU A 102 6.21 17.83 -7.85
N LYS A 103 6.47 18.87 -8.62
CA LYS A 103 5.48 19.44 -9.54
C LYS A 103 5.59 18.70 -10.87
N VAL A 104 4.64 17.84 -11.16
CA VAL A 104 4.64 16.99 -12.35
C VAL A 104 3.69 17.54 -13.38
N ASP A 105 4.19 17.81 -14.58
CA ASP A 105 3.36 18.06 -15.75
C ASP A 105 2.92 16.72 -16.37
N TRP A 106 1.75 16.26 -15.96
CA TRP A 106 1.17 14.99 -16.44
C TRP A 106 0.74 15.07 -17.91
N GLU A 107 0.39 16.25 -18.40
CA GLU A 107 0.05 16.46 -19.80
C GLU A 107 1.29 16.27 -20.67
N GLU A 108 2.39 16.94 -20.34
CA GLU A 108 3.67 16.77 -21.03
C GLU A 108 4.16 15.31 -20.99
N LEU A 109 4.05 14.66 -19.82
CA LEU A 109 4.44 13.26 -19.68
C LEU A 109 3.60 12.37 -20.61
N SER A 110 2.28 12.58 -20.65
CA SER A 110 1.38 11.79 -21.51
C SER A 110 1.71 11.94 -23.01
N TYR A 111 2.08 13.14 -23.45
CA TYR A 111 2.55 13.35 -24.85
C TYR A 111 3.85 12.61 -25.15
N LYS A 112 4.77 12.58 -24.18
CA LYS A 112 6.03 11.84 -24.36
C LYS A 112 5.82 10.33 -24.40
N VAL A 113 4.87 9.82 -23.64
CA VAL A 113 4.54 8.39 -23.58
C VAL A 113 3.75 7.96 -24.82
N PHE A 114 2.72 8.71 -25.20
CA PHE A 114 1.83 8.37 -26.31
C PHE A 114 2.20 9.13 -27.59
N LYS A 115 3.48 9.10 -27.97
CA LYS A 115 4.01 9.77 -29.18
C LYS A 115 3.15 9.46 -30.42
N GLY A 116 2.90 10.50 -31.20
CA GLY A 116 2.11 10.40 -32.45
C GLY A 116 0.59 10.40 -32.27
N LYS A 117 0.08 10.44 -31.03
CA LYS A 117 -1.35 10.63 -30.79
C LYS A 117 -1.67 12.12 -30.59
N SER A 118 -2.86 12.55 -31.05
CA SER A 118 -3.38 13.89 -30.75
C SER A 118 -3.78 14.00 -29.28
N LYS A 119 -3.77 15.22 -28.73
CA LYS A 119 -4.29 15.52 -27.37
C LYS A 119 -5.66 14.88 -27.16
N LYS A 120 -6.61 15.15 -28.06
CA LYS A 120 -7.97 14.61 -27.99
C LYS A 120 -7.99 13.08 -27.90
N SER A 121 -7.09 12.41 -28.61
CA SER A 121 -6.98 10.94 -28.54
C SER A 121 -6.46 10.47 -27.18
N ILE A 122 -5.44 11.15 -26.64
CA ILE A 122 -4.86 10.83 -25.33
C ILE A 122 -5.90 11.06 -24.23
N ASP A 123 -6.55 12.22 -24.22
CA ASP A 123 -7.61 12.57 -23.26
C ASP A 123 -8.73 11.51 -23.27
N LYS A 124 -9.16 11.08 -24.46
CA LYS A 124 -10.15 10.00 -24.60
C LYS A 124 -9.69 8.66 -24.05
N MET A 125 -8.40 8.31 -24.24
CA MET A 125 -7.84 7.05 -23.77
C MET A 125 -7.72 6.98 -22.26
N LEU A 126 -7.52 8.11 -21.59
CA LEU A 126 -7.31 8.24 -20.14
C LEU A 126 -8.56 8.68 -19.41
N SER A 127 -9.63 9.03 -20.13
CA SER A 127 -10.88 9.54 -19.54
C SER A 127 -11.70 8.41 -18.91
N ASN A 128 -12.17 8.64 -17.70
CA ASN A 128 -13.13 7.78 -16.99
C ASN A 128 -14.60 8.16 -17.24
N GLN A 129 -14.86 9.18 -18.06
CA GLN A 129 -16.20 9.68 -18.36
C GLN A 129 -17.08 8.62 -19.02
N GLY A 130 -18.26 8.33 -18.44
CA GLY A 130 -19.17 7.31 -18.92
C GLY A 130 -18.69 5.87 -18.69
N ILE A 131 -17.64 5.70 -17.88
CA ILE A 131 -17.08 4.41 -17.46
C ILE A 131 -17.20 4.27 -15.94
N VAL A 132 -16.78 5.31 -15.19
CA VAL A 132 -16.82 5.34 -13.73
C VAL A 132 -17.99 6.20 -13.28
N LYS A 133 -18.91 5.60 -12.53
CA LYS A 133 -20.09 6.23 -11.95
C LYS A 133 -19.73 7.09 -10.75
N GLU A 134 -18.84 6.56 -9.89
CA GLU A 134 -18.40 7.25 -8.68
C GLU A 134 -16.93 6.93 -8.38
N MET A 135 -16.18 7.96 -8.01
CA MET A 135 -14.79 7.84 -7.58
C MET A 135 -14.61 8.46 -6.20
N ARG A 136 -14.23 7.65 -5.23
CA ARG A 136 -13.87 8.09 -3.87
C ARG A 136 -12.37 8.06 -3.71
N SER A 137 -11.80 9.15 -3.20
CA SER A 137 -10.36 9.28 -2.98
C SER A 137 -10.05 9.40 -1.49
N ARG A 138 -9.00 8.69 -1.07
CA ARG A 138 -8.40 8.80 0.26
C ARG A 138 -6.88 8.87 0.12
N THR A 139 -6.27 9.75 0.91
CA THR A 139 -4.81 9.84 1.04
C THR A 139 -4.42 9.37 2.42
N TYR A 140 -3.51 8.43 2.46
CA TYR A 140 -2.98 7.83 3.68
C TYR A 140 -1.50 8.13 3.83
N LYS A 141 -1.04 8.37 5.07
CA LYS A 141 0.38 8.44 5.44
C LYS A 141 0.78 7.24 6.26
N LEU A 142 1.88 6.61 5.90
CA LEU A 142 2.43 5.45 6.57
C LEU A 142 2.88 5.81 7.99
N GLU A 143 2.42 5.06 8.99
CA GLU A 143 2.81 5.22 10.40
C GLU A 143 3.69 4.08 10.90
N THR A 144 3.44 2.86 10.44
CA THR A 144 4.27 1.70 10.78
C THR A 144 4.18 0.62 9.72
N THR A 145 5.25 -0.17 9.56
CA THR A 145 5.32 -1.24 8.57
C THR A 145 6.39 -2.26 8.94
N THR A 146 6.24 -3.47 8.40
CA THR A 146 7.30 -4.50 8.40
C THR A 146 8.42 -4.23 7.41
N GLY A 147 8.22 -3.26 6.50
CA GLY A 147 9.03 -3.09 5.31
C GLY A 147 8.69 -4.12 4.23
N TRP A 148 9.07 -3.78 3.00
CA TRP A 148 8.94 -4.68 1.86
C TRP A 148 10.19 -5.55 1.74
N ARG A 149 10.04 -6.86 1.55
CA ARG A 149 11.16 -7.81 1.49
C ARG A 149 11.49 -8.31 0.08
N GLY A 150 11.29 -7.47 -0.93
CA GLY A 150 11.76 -7.75 -2.29
C GLY A 150 11.01 -8.90 -3.00
N LEU A 151 9.87 -9.31 -2.49
CA LEU A 151 9.00 -10.24 -3.21
C LEU A 151 8.25 -9.47 -4.28
N GLU A 152 8.38 -9.89 -5.53
CA GLU A 152 7.67 -9.30 -6.64
C GLU A 152 6.16 -9.51 -6.51
N TRP A 153 5.42 -8.57 -7.06
CA TRP A 153 3.98 -8.67 -7.17
C TRP A 153 3.64 -9.38 -8.48
N GLU A 154 2.76 -10.36 -8.39
CA GLU A 154 2.27 -11.07 -9.55
C GLU A 154 0.79 -10.75 -9.76
N ILE A 155 0.38 -10.60 -11.03
CA ILE A 155 -1.04 -10.51 -11.36
C ILE A 155 -1.78 -11.70 -10.77
N GLY A 156 -2.89 -11.43 -10.09
CA GLY A 156 -3.64 -12.42 -9.31
C GLY A 156 -3.25 -12.52 -7.83
N ASP A 157 -2.20 -11.83 -7.37
CA ASP A 157 -1.89 -11.74 -5.95
C ASP A 157 -3.05 -11.14 -5.16
N LYS A 158 -3.25 -11.64 -3.95
CA LYS A 158 -4.28 -11.16 -3.04
C LYS A 158 -3.76 -10.05 -2.12
N ALA A 159 -4.68 -9.18 -1.71
CA ALA A 159 -4.47 -8.20 -0.66
C ALA A 159 -5.70 -8.13 0.24
N TYR A 160 -5.49 -7.82 1.52
CA TYR A 160 -6.56 -7.58 2.48
C TYR A 160 -6.39 -6.19 3.08
N PHE A 161 -7.39 -5.33 2.89
CA PHE A 161 -7.40 -3.98 3.43
C PHE A 161 -8.38 -3.92 4.60
N HIS A 162 -7.86 -3.61 5.78
CA HIS A 162 -8.65 -3.48 6.99
C HIS A 162 -8.79 -2.02 7.36
N TYR A 163 -9.99 -1.48 7.20
CA TYR A 163 -10.31 -0.15 7.69
C TYR A 163 -10.48 -0.20 9.21
N MET A 164 -9.87 0.75 9.90
CA MET A 164 -9.85 0.81 11.36
C MET A 164 -10.24 2.20 11.86
N THR A 165 -10.97 2.23 12.98
CA THR A 165 -11.23 3.46 13.74
C THR A 165 -10.42 3.42 15.02
N GLN A 166 -9.51 4.37 15.18
CA GLN A 166 -8.74 4.56 16.40
C GLN A 166 -9.68 4.93 17.56
N LYS A 167 -9.62 4.20 18.69
CA LYS A 167 -10.43 4.44 19.88
C LYS A 167 -9.69 5.18 20.99
N ASN A 168 -8.35 5.08 21.04
CA ASN A 168 -7.52 5.78 22.03
C ASN A 168 -6.17 6.22 21.41
N LYS A 169 -5.43 7.06 22.14
CA LYS A 169 -4.15 7.63 21.67
C LYS A 169 -3.04 6.60 21.51
N ASP A 170 -3.13 5.46 22.19
CA ASP A 170 -2.06 4.45 22.25
C ASP A 170 -2.21 3.40 21.13
N PHE A 171 -3.22 3.55 20.25
CA PHE A 171 -3.53 2.63 19.15
C PHE A 171 -2.29 2.26 18.30
N ILE A 172 -1.57 3.27 17.81
CA ILE A 172 -0.43 3.01 16.92
C ILE A 172 0.76 2.38 17.66
N ASP A 173 0.89 2.63 18.96
CA ASP A 173 1.93 2.02 19.77
C ASP A 173 1.63 0.54 20.02
N TYR A 174 0.35 0.17 20.21
CA TYR A 174 -0.05 -1.24 20.23
C TYR A 174 0.14 -1.93 18.86
N GLU A 175 -0.14 -1.25 17.75
CA GLU A 175 0.16 -1.79 16.43
C GLU A 175 1.66 -2.07 16.26
N ARG A 176 2.53 -1.18 16.76
CA ARG A 176 3.98 -1.32 16.69
C ARG A 176 4.53 -2.39 17.64
N ALA A 177 4.01 -2.42 18.88
CA ALA A 177 4.55 -3.29 19.93
C ALA A 177 4.00 -4.71 19.88
N VAL A 178 2.74 -4.89 19.46
CA VAL A 178 2.04 -6.18 19.51
C VAL A 178 1.88 -6.78 18.13
N TRP A 179 1.22 -6.06 17.19
CA TRP A 179 0.90 -6.64 15.89
C TRP A 179 2.10 -6.71 14.93
N LYS A 180 2.93 -5.67 14.87
CA LYS A 180 4.09 -5.64 13.96
C LYS A 180 5.06 -6.81 14.15
N PRO A 181 5.46 -7.22 15.37
CA PRO A 181 6.29 -8.41 15.57
C PRO A 181 5.66 -9.69 15.00
N ILE A 182 4.35 -9.84 15.16
CA ILE A 182 3.59 -10.97 14.61
C ILE A 182 3.64 -10.93 13.07
N ALA A 183 3.38 -9.79 12.48
CA ALA A 183 3.46 -9.64 11.03
C ALA A 183 4.88 -9.87 10.50
N GLN A 184 5.93 -9.48 11.25
CA GLN A 184 7.31 -9.79 10.92
C GLN A 184 7.59 -11.29 10.97
N GLN A 185 7.08 -12.01 11.97
CA GLN A 185 7.20 -13.46 12.03
C GLN A 185 6.49 -14.13 10.85
N LYS A 186 5.27 -13.72 10.50
CA LYS A 186 4.56 -14.21 9.31
C LYS A 186 5.35 -14.01 8.00
N ILE A 187 6.11 -12.91 7.89
CA ILE A 187 7.01 -12.67 6.75
C ILE A 187 8.18 -13.67 6.77
N LEU A 188 8.80 -13.90 7.95
CA LEU A 188 9.91 -14.85 8.09
C LEU A 188 9.45 -16.28 7.75
N ASP A 189 8.24 -16.63 8.16
CA ASP A 189 7.62 -17.94 7.90
C ASP A 189 7.09 -18.06 6.45
N GLY A 190 7.12 -16.98 5.68
CA GLY A 190 6.74 -16.96 4.27
C GLY A 190 5.23 -16.91 4.01
N TYR A 191 4.41 -16.52 4.97
CA TYR A 191 2.96 -16.34 4.80
C TYR A 191 2.57 -14.94 4.35
N LEU A 192 3.41 -13.93 4.60
CA LEU A 192 3.13 -12.53 4.33
C LEU A 192 4.26 -11.91 3.53
N LYS A 193 3.94 -11.10 2.51
CA LYS A 193 4.89 -10.27 1.75
C LYS A 193 5.13 -8.93 2.44
N TYR A 194 4.08 -8.34 2.99
CA TYR A 194 4.10 -7.00 3.57
C TYR A 194 2.91 -6.79 4.51
N TRP A 195 3.16 -6.02 5.54
CA TRP A 195 2.15 -5.41 6.39
C TRP A 195 2.50 -3.95 6.69
N GLY A 196 1.48 -3.10 6.76
CA GLY A 196 1.67 -1.71 7.18
C GLY A 196 0.36 -1.05 7.58
N VAL A 197 0.44 -0.11 8.53
CA VAL A 197 -0.68 0.73 8.97
C VAL A 197 -0.42 2.15 8.55
N SER A 198 -1.46 2.76 7.96
CA SER A 198 -1.43 4.13 7.48
C SER A 198 -2.61 4.92 8.02
N LYS A 199 -2.36 6.18 8.37
CA LYS A 199 -3.35 7.15 8.85
C LYS A 199 -4.00 7.86 7.69
N LEU A 200 -5.33 7.99 7.71
CA LEU A 200 -6.06 8.85 6.78
C LEU A 200 -5.73 10.32 7.06
N VAL A 201 -5.24 11.03 6.05
CA VAL A 201 -4.86 12.45 6.16
C VAL A 201 -5.68 13.37 5.27
N ASP A 202 -6.26 12.84 4.18
CA ASP A 202 -7.13 13.60 3.28
C ASP A 202 -8.10 12.68 2.55
N SER A 203 -9.23 13.24 2.09
CA SER A 203 -10.21 12.56 1.25
C SER A 203 -11.05 13.55 0.46
N ASN A 204 -11.60 13.10 -0.69
CA ASN A 204 -12.51 13.95 -1.46
C ASN A 204 -13.89 14.10 -0.78
N ASP A 205 -14.70 15.04 -1.24
CA ASP A 205 -15.99 15.39 -0.63
C ASP A 205 -16.99 14.23 -0.65
N LEU A 206 -16.96 13.38 -1.68
CA LEU A 206 -17.79 12.17 -1.73
C LEU A 206 -17.43 11.23 -0.58
N THR A 207 -16.14 11.04 -0.33
CA THR A 207 -15.67 10.21 0.78
C THR A 207 -16.03 10.85 2.14
N LYS A 208 -15.90 12.17 2.28
CA LYS A 208 -16.23 12.89 3.53
C LYS A 208 -17.72 12.78 3.89
N LYS A 209 -18.61 12.64 2.90
CA LYS A 209 -20.05 12.44 3.13
C LYS A 209 -20.40 11.04 3.64
N LEU A 210 -19.50 10.08 3.52
CA LEU A 210 -19.71 8.76 4.10
C LEU A 210 -19.65 8.86 5.63
N LYS A 211 -20.60 8.21 6.31
CA LYS A 211 -20.59 8.08 7.78
C LYS A 211 -19.46 7.16 8.29
N SER A 212 -18.54 6.73 7.42
CA SER A 212 -17.41 5.91 7.80
C SER A 212 -16.45 6.72 8.67
N SER A 213 -16.28 6.27 9.89
CA SER A 213 -15.39 6.87 10.89
C SER A 213 -13.97 6.31 10.85
N SER A 214 -13.60 5.54 9.81
CA SER A 214 -12.26 4.95 9.74
C SER A 214 -11.18 6.03 9.69
N THR A 215 -10.25 5.96 10.63
CA THR A 215 -9.12 6.88 10.76
C THR A 215 -7.84 6.31 10.17
N HIS A 216 -7.76 5.00 10.03
CA HIS A 216 -6.59 4.26 9.58
C HIS A 216 -6.98 3.11 8.64
N ILE A 217 -5.98 2.60 7.95
CA ILE A 217 -6.07 1.39 7.15
C ILE A 217 -4.83 0.52 7.41
N ALA A 218 -5.05 -0.79 7.59
CA ALA A 218 -3.97 -1.77 7.53
C ALA A 218 -3.97 -2.45 6.17
N PHE A 219 -2.80 -2.52 5.56
CA PHE A 219 -2.53 -3.22 4.31
C PHE A 219 -1.85 -4.54 4.62
N ASN A 220 -2.46 -5.66 4.22
CA ASN A 220 -1.91 -7.00 4.33
C ASN A 220 -1.77 -7.61 2.93
N PHE A 221 -0.56 -8.03 2.59
CA PHE A 221 -0.26 -8.69 1.33
C PHE A 221 0.26 -10.10 1.62
N PRO A 222 -0.59 -11.13 1.62
CA PRO A 222 -0.17 -12.51 1.84
C PRO A 222 0.67 -13.03 0.68
N THR A 223 1.37 -14.12 0.93
CA THR A 223 1.95 -14.96 -0.12
C THR A 223 0.91 -15.96 -0.62
N LYS A 224 1.29 -16.82 -1.57
CA LYS A 224 0.47 -17.96 -2.02
C LYS A 224 0.57 -19.18 -1.09
N LYS A 225 1.37 -19.09 -0.01
CA LYS A 225 1.53 -20.18 0.95
C LYS A 225 0.23 -20.43 1.70
N GLN A 226 -0.20 -21.68 1.70
CA GLN A 226 -1.42 -22.14 2.37
C GLN A 226 -1.13 -22.58 3.82
N ASN A 227 -2.20 -22.82 4.58
CA ASN A 227 -2.16 -23.36 5.94
C ASN A 227 -1.38 -22.49 6.91
N GLU A 228 -1.65 -21.17 6.87
CA GLU A 228 -1.15 -20.26 7.90
C GLU A 228 -1.68 -20.74 9.28
N PRO A 229 -0.79 -20.95 10.27
CA PRO A 229 -1.23 -21.34 11.60
C PRO A 229 -2.17 -20.29 12.18
N GLU A 230 -3.22 -20.74 12.87
CA GLU A 230 -4.07 -19.85 13.65
C GLU A 230 -3.21 -19.15 14.71
N MET A 231 -3.39 -17.84 14.78
CA MET A 231 -2.64 -17.04 15.75
C MET A 231 -3.32 -17.15 17.11
N ILE A 232 -2.74 -17.97 17.97
CA ILE A 232 -3.14 -18.08 19.36
C ILE A 232 -2.32 -17.09 20.17
N PRO A 233 -2.93 -16.11 20.85
CA PRO A 233 -2.20 -15.25 21.78
C PRO A 233 -1.51 -16.13 22.84
N SER A 234 -0.29 -15.72 23.24
CA SER A 234 0.42 -16.41 24.31
C SER A 234 -0.45 -16.45 25.59
N GLU A 235 -0.41 -17.56 26.32
CA GLU A 235 -1.08 -17.74 27.60
C GLU A 235 -0.42 -16.88 28.72
N ASP A 236 0.76 -16.31 28.45
CA ASP A 236 1.43 -15.38 29.36
C ASP A 236 0.55 -14.14 29.62
N PHE A 237 0.44 -13.79 30.90
CA PHE A 237 -0.42 -12.71 31.38
C PHE A 237 -0.17 -11.36 30.67
N LEU A 238 1.10 -10.97 30.50
CA LEU A 238 1.45 -9.70 29.86
C LEU A 238 1.10 -9.69 28.38
N SER A 239 1.36 -10.78 27.68
CA SER A 239 1.00 -10.96 26.27
C SER A 239 -0.52 -10.91 26.09
N ALA A 240 -1.28 -11.61 26.94
CA ALA A 240 -2.73 -11.60 26.89
C ALA A 240 -3.29 -10.18 27.15
N LYS A 241 -2.75 -9.46 28.13
CA LYS A 241 -3.16 -8.06 28.43
C LYS A 241 -2.80 -7.10 27.30
N SER A 242 -1.63 -7.26 26.70
CA SER A 242 -1.21 -6.46 25.55
C SER A 242 -2.11 -6.70 24.34
N TRP A 243 -2.51 -7.94 24.10
CA TRP A 243 -3.45 -8.31 23.05
C TRP A 243 -4.84 -7.72 23.29
N GLU A 244 -5.39 -7.86 24.48
CA GLU A 244 -6.66 -7.24 24.89
C GLU A 244 -6.62 -5.72 24.67
N SER A 245 -5.53 -5.07 25.07
CA SER A 245 -5.34 -3.63 24.91
C SER A 245 -5.27 -3.23 23.44
N LEU A 246 -4.58 -4.00 22.60
CA LEU A 246 -4.57 -3.79 21.15
C LEU A 246 -5.98 -3.85 20.56
N LEU A 247 -6.76 -4.90 20.90
CA LEU A 247 -8.12 -5.06 20.40
C LEU A 247 -9.03 -3.91 20.84
N ASN A 248 -8.89 -3.46 22.09
CA ASN A 248 -9.66 -2.37 22.65
C ASN A 248 -9.23 -0.99 22.15
N SER A 249 -8.03 -0.85 21.57
CA SER A 249 -7.50 0.42 21.05
C SER A 249 -8.12 0.84 19.71
N ARG A 250 -8.79 -0.07 19.02
CA ARG A 250 -9.40 0.15 17.70
C ARG A 250 -10.72 -0.58 17.52
N GLU A 251 -11.47 -0.12 16.55
CA GLU A 251 -12.53 -0.88 15.88
C GLU A 251 -12.07 -1.24 14.49
N MET A 252 -12.24 -2.49 14.09
CA MET A 252 -11.83 -2.98 12.78
C MET A 252 -13.06 -3.41 11.99
N LEU A 253 -13.19 -2.86 10.77
CA LEU A 253 -14.21 -3.28 9.83
C LEU A 253 -13.80 -4.59 9.16
N PRO A 254 -14.74 -5.37 8.60
CA PRO A 254 -14.44 -6.53 7.80
C PRO A 254 -13.45 -6.18 6.68
N ALA A 255 -12.49 -7.09 6.44
CA ALA A 255 -11.48 -6.89 5.42
C ALA A 255 -12.09 -6.77 4.03
N GLU A 256 -11.56 -5.83 3.23
CA GLU A 256 -11.75 -5.84 1.79
C GLU A 256 -10.74 -6.81 1.18
N GLU A 257 -11.24 -7.86 0.53
CA GLU A 257 -10.40 -8.77 -0.25
C GLU A 257 -10.23 -8.24 -1.66
N LEU A 258 -8.99 -8.16 -2.11
CA LEU A 258 -8.60 -7.59 -3.38
C LEU A 258 -7.72 -8.55 -4.17
N THR A 259 -7.79 -8.48 -5.50
CA THR A 259 -6.92 -9.23 -6.42
C THR A 259 -6.21 -8.26 -7.34
N LEU A 260 -4.88 -8.37 -7.46
CA LEU A 260 -4.07 -7.52 -8.32
C LEU A 260 -4.39 -7.76 -9.80
N VAL A 261 -4.69 -6.68 -10.53
CA VAL A 261 -5.01 -6.71 -11.97
C VAL A 261 -3.91 -6.08 -12.80
N TYR A 262 -3.39 -4.93 -12.39
CA TYR A 262 -2.28 -4.23 -13.02
C TYR A 262 -1.33 -3.66 -11.97
N SER A 263 -0.05 -3.55 -12.31
CA SER A 263 0.95 -2.88 -11.47
C SER A 263 2.09 -2.30 -12.31
N SER A 264 2.73 -1.26 -11.74
CA SER A 264 3.98 -0.64 -12.22
C SER A 264 4.86 -0.36 -11.00
N PHE A 265 6.13 -0.82 -11.01
CA PHE A 265 7.11 -0.70 -9.94
C PHE A 265 8.37 -0.05 -10.44
#